data_89b50b2c34a1fc331556c25dc9bf2fc2
#
_entry.id   89b50b2c34a1fc331556c25dc9bf2fc2
#
_cell.length_a   1.000
_cell.length_b   1.000
_cell.length_c   1.000
_cell.angle_alpha   90.00
_cell.angle_beta   90.00
_cell.angle_gamma   90.00
#
_symmetry.space_group_name_H-M   'P 1'
#
loop_
_entity.id
_entity.type
_entity.pdbx_description
1 polymer ?
#
loop_
_entity_poly.entity_id
_entity_poly.type
_entity_poly.pdbx_seq_one_letter_code
_entity_poly.pdbx_strand_id
1 'polypeptide(L)'
;MDAGYPMKTALLCFVTAAGLAQPAKDALLFHASFDKGIDADFARGDHRLYTALNYKEQQSARPGLDHPDVSIVQGAGKSGAALQFRRKNTRAVFYKADKNTAFEPKNWSGTISFWLSLDPETDLEPGFCDPIQVTDSAYNDSAIWVDFTKDEKPRHFRLGVFGERESWNPTKMPDDKNPVFLNRLVVVKKYPFAKGKWTHVVVTHSNLGSGKGTATLYLNGEKQGEASMIGEAFSWDPALAALRLGVNYVGSFDELKIFGRPLTQAEIRELQ
;
A
#
# COMPACT_ATOMS: atom_id res chain seq x y z
N MET A 1 69.81 2.56 38.48
CA MET A 1 68.40 2.68 38.93
C MET A 1 67.62 3.29 37.77
N ASP A 2 67.05 2.41 36.95
CA ASP A 2 66.32 2.83 35.75
C ASP A 2 64.82 2.61 36.02
N ALA A 3 64.09 3.70 36.06
CA ALA A 3 62.64 3.68 36.30
C ALA A 3 61.92 3.58 34.95
N GLY A 4 61.45 2.35 34.61
CA GLY A 4 60.63 2.11 33.43
C GLY A 4 59.22 2.66 33.63
N TYR A 5 58.78 3.57 32.77
CA TYR A 5 57.39 4.04 32.67
C TYR A 5 56.54 3.05 31.87
N PRO A 6 55.35 2.68 32.34
CA PRO A 6 54.48 1.84 31.55
C PRO A 6 53.78 2.67 30.47
N MET A 7 53.94 2.24 29.23
CA MET A 7 53.27 2.77 28.06
C MET A 7 51.77 2.36 28.09
N LYS A 8 50.90 3.33 28.33
CA LYS A 8 49.43 3.11 28.23
C LYS A 8 49.02 2.99 26.76
N THR A 9 48.73 1.79 26.33
CA THR A 9 48.12 1.54 25.05
C THR A 9 46.67 2.02 25.08
N ALA A 10 46.37 3.12 24.43
CA ALA A 10 44.99 3.59 24.21
C ALA A 10 44.36 2.73 23.15
N LEU A 11 43.38 1.91 23.55
CA LEU A 11 42.52 1.14 22.67
C LEU A 11 41.53 2.11 21.99
N LEU A 12 41.78 2.49 20.76
CA LEU A 12 40.86 3.31 19.96
C LEU A 12 39.70 2.44 19.52
N CYS A 13 38.57 2.50 20.22
CA CYS A 13 37.31 1.92 19.73
C CYS A 13 36.84 2.73 18.52
N PHE A 14 37.03 2.20 17.33
CA PHE A 14 36.30 2.68 16.16
C PHE A 14 34.84 2.29 16.31
N VAL A 15 34.02 3.23 16.79
CA VAL A 15 32.58 3.16 16.60
C VAL A 15 32.34 3.42 15.10
N THR A 16 32.19 2.38 14.31
CA THR A 16 31.62 2.50 12.99
C THR A 16 30.20 2.99 13.17
N ALA A 17 29.98 4.27 12.93
CA ALA A 17 28.65 4.80 12.71
C ALA A 17 28.10 3.99 11.52
N ALA A 18 27.20 3.05 11.78
CA ALA A 18 26.35 2.48 10.75
C ALA A 18 25.66 3.67 10.09
N GLY A 19 26.08 4.02 8.88
CA GLY A 19 25.44 5.05 8.12
C GLY A 19 23.99 4.62 7.96
N LEU A 20 23.07 5.39 8.54
CA LEU A 20 21.65 5.27 8.29
C LEU A 20 21.51 5.31 6.77
N ALA A 21 21.05 4.19 6.17
CA ALA A 21 20.71 4.17 4.78
C ALA A 21 19.72 5.31 4.56
N GLN A 22 20.05 6.28 3.71
CA GLN A 22 19.14 7.38 3.44
C GLN A 22 17.83 6.74 2.94
N PRO A 23 16.66 7.06 3.54
CA PRO A 23 15.40 6.52 3.04
C PRO A 23 15.32 6.81 1.55
N ALA A 24 14.68 5.93 0.81
CA ALA A 24 14.68 5.87 -0.65
C ALA A 24 14.09 7.11 -1.35
N LYS A 25 14.51 8.32 -0.96
CA LYS A 25 14.03 9.61 -1.47
C LYS A 25 14.08 9.70 -2.98
N ASP A 26 15.13 9.14 -3.58
CA ASP A 26 15.31 9.20 -5.04
C ASP A 26 14.29 8.33 -5.79
N ALA A 27 13.74 7.30 -5.13
CA ALA A 27 12.73 6.43 -5.70
C ALA A 27 11.30 6.87 -5.36
N LEU A 28 11.10 7.91 -4.55
CA LEU A 28 9.78 8.41 -4.19
C LEU A 28 9.09 9.02 -5.41
N LEU A 29 7.87 8.56 -5.68
CA LEU A 29 7.03 9.03 -6.78
C LEU A 29 5.82 9.81 -6.29
N PHE A 30 5.31 9.46 -5.10
CA PHE A 30 4.11 10.05 -4.54
C PHE A 30 4.15 10.01 -3.02
N HIS A 31 3.64 11.08 -2.37
CA HIS A 31 3.46 11.15 -0.92
C HIS A 31 2.24 12.01 -0.58
N ALA A 32 1.29 11.46 0.15
CA ALA A 32 0.17 12.15 0.76
C ALA A 32 0.19 11.90 2.27
N SER A 33 0.58 12.92 3.04
CA SER A 33 0.61 12.87 4.52
C SER A 33 -0.72 13.27 5.13
N PHE A 34 -1.60 13.89 4.37
CA PHE A 34 -2.86 14.51 4.82
C PHE A 34 -2.70 15.67 5.83
N ASP A 35 -1.48 16.02 6.23
CA ASP A 35 -1.21 17.08 7.20
C ASP A 35 -1.59 18.47 6.71
N LYS A 36 -1.40 18.73 5.41
CA LYS A 36 -1.67 20.01 4.75
C LYS A 36 -2.99 20.03 3.98
N GLY A 37 -3.74 18.93 4.03
CA GLY A 37 -5.01 18.79 3.32
C GLY A 37 -5.11 17.47 2.57
N ILE A 38 -5.98 17.45 1.54
CA ILE A 38 -6.30 16.23 0.81
C ILE A 38 -5.37 15.95 -0.38
N ASP A 39 -4.69 16.97 -0.90
CA ASP A 39 -3.79 16.81 -2.03
C ASP A 39 -2.44 16.27 -1.57
N ALA A 40 -1.76 15.52 -2.41
CA ALA A 40 -0.46 14.97 -2.08
C ALA A 40 0.59 16.06 -1.90
N ASP A 41 1.47 15.89 -0.89
CA ASP A 41 2.61 16.79 -0.61
C ASP A 41 3.66 16.73 -1.72
N PHE A 42 3.76 15.56 -2.38
CA PHE A 42 4.65 15.31 -3.50
C PHE A 42 4.02 14.31 -4.48
N ALA A 43 4.13 14.58 -5.78
CA ALA A 43 3.70 13.70 -6.84
C ALA A 43 4.56 13.91 -8.10
N ARG A 44 4.88 12.86 -8.82
CA ARG A 44 5.47 12.93 -10.17
C ARG A 44 4.42 13.21 -11.24
N GLY A 45 3.19 12.76 -10.99
CA GLY A 45 2.00 13.01 -11.82
C GLY A 45 1.06 14.02 -11.16
N ASP A 46 -0.24 13.75 -11.27
CA ASP A 46 -1.27 14.61 -10.65
C ASP A 46 -1.29 14.40 -9.13
N HIS A 47 -1.19 15.49 -8.37
CA HIS A 47 -1.16 15.47 -6.91
C HIS A 47 -2.56 15.56 -6.26
N ARG A 48 -3.60 15.89 -7.04
CA ARG A 48 -4.93 16.16 -6.52
C ARG A 48 -5.67 14.89 -6.13
N LEU A 49 -6.41 14.96 -5.03
CA LEU A 49 -7.41 13.97 -4.68
C LEU A 49 -8.69 14.20 -5.51
N TYR A 50 -9.32 13.12 -5.90
CA TYR A 50 -10.55 13.12 -6.69
C TYR A 50 -11.65 12.36 -5.98
N THR A 51 -12.91 12.78 -6.20
CA THR A 51 -14.12 12.05 -5.78
C THR A 51 -15.04 11.86 -6.98
N ALA A 52 -15.58 10.63 -7.13
CA ALA A 52 -16.66 10.30 -8.06
C ALA A 52 -17.82 9.65 -7.33
N LEU A 53 -19.01 9.61 -7.94
CA LEU A 53 -20.20 8.98 -7.35
C LEU A 53 -19.98 7.48 -7.08
N ASN A 54 -19.23 6.81 -7.94
CA ASN A 54 -18.82 5.42 -7.79
C ASN A 54 -17.62 5.13 -8.71
N TYR A 55 -17.03 3.93 -8.60
CA TYR A 55 -15.86 3.55 -9.41
C TYR A 55 -16.16 3.38 -10.91
N LYS A 56 -17.41 3.13 -11.31
CA LYS A 56 -17.80 3.05 -12.73
C LYS A 56 -17.86 4.42 -13.40
N GLU A 57 -18.05 5.47 -12.60
CA GLU A 57 -18.13 6.85 -13.04
C GLU A 57 -16.83 7.64 -12.75
N GLN A 58 -15.71 6.95 -12.54
CA GLN A 58 -14.42 7.54 -12.22
C GLN A 58 -13.95 8.57 -13.27
N GLN A 59 -14.35 8.42 -14.52
CA GLN A 59 -14.03 9.38 -15.61
C GLN A 59 -14.68 10.76 -15.37
N SER A 60 -15.81 10.83 -14.66
CA SER A 60 -16.50 12.08 -14.31
C SER A 60 -16.11 12.65 -12.94
N ALA A 61 -15.03 12.13 -12.34
CA ALA A 61 -14.55 12.56 -11.04
C ALA A 61 -14.16 14.04 -11.02
N ARG A 62 -14.40 14.68 -9.88
CA ARG A 62 -14.00 16.07 -9.64
C ARG A 62 -12.86 16.12 -8.63
N PRO A 63 -11.92 17.08 -8.78
CA PRO A 63 -10.94 17.36 -7.75
C PRO A 63 -11.62 17.75 -6.44
N GLY A 64 -11.07 17.28 -5.34
CA GLY A 64 -11.57 17.55 -3.99
C GLY A 64 -12.23 16.36 -3.34
N LEU A 65 -12.46 16.48 -2.03
CA LEU A 65 -13.12 15.48 -1.20
C LEU A 65 -14.58 15.88 -0.99
N ASP A 66 -15.45 15.42 -1.89
CA ASP A 66 -16.89 15.58 -1.78
C ASP A 66 -17.51 14.28 -1.25
N HIS A 67 -17.40 14.08 0.07
CA HIS A 67 -17.87 12.87 0.72
C HIS A 67 -18.34 13.12 2.16
N PRO A 68 -19.59 12.80 2.53
CA PRO A 68 -20.11 13.07 3.87
C PRO A 68 -19.44 12.24 4.98
N ASP A 69 -18.92 11.06 4.65
CA ASP A 69 -18.37 10.12 5.61
C ASP A 69 -16.83 10.00 5.53
N VAL A 70 -16.19 10.83 4.72
CA VAL A 70 -14.72 10.88 4.61
C VAL A 70 -14.24 12.30 4.87
N SER A 71 -13.27 12.46 5.75
CA SER A 71 -12.72 13.79 6.09
C SER A 71 -11.29 13.69 6.60
N ILE A 72 -10.56 14.80 6.52
CA ILE A 72 -9.31 14.98 7.25
C ILE A 72 -9.62 15.26 8.71
N VAL A 73 -8.94 14.55 9.62
CA VAL A 73 -9.06 14.77 11.07
C VAL A 73 -7.71 15.19 11.62
N GLN A 74 -7.62 16.45 12.06
CA GLN A 74 -6.40 17.02 12.61
C GLN A 74 -6.03 16.35 13.94
N GLY A 75 -4.73 16.06 14.14
CA GLY A 75 -4.22 15.42 15.35
C GLY A 75 -4.59 13.94 15.50
N ALA A 76 -5.24 13.32 14.49
CA ALA A 76 -5.63 11.91 14.50
C ALA A 76 -4.74 11.03 13.62
N GLY A 77 -3.69 11.57 13.01
CA GLY A 77 -2.76 10.84 12.16
C GLY A 77 -1.76 9.97 12.93
N LYS A 78 -1.02 9.16 12.22
CA LYS A 78 0.23 8.55 12.71
C LYS A 78 1.21 9.68 13.04
N SER A 79 1.19 10.72 12.19
CA SER A 79 1.81 12.04 12.42
C SER A 79 0.81 13.08 11.94
N GLY A 80 0.56 14.12 12.71
CA GLY A 80 -0.35 15.20 12.29
C GLY A 80 -1.79 14.78 12.04
N ALA A 81 -2.28 14.85 10.80
CA ALA A 81 -3.65 14.56 10.41
C ALA A 81 -3.80 13.20 9.71
N ALA A 82 -5.01 12.70 9.63
CA ALA A 82 -5.33 11.47 8.88
C ALA A 82 -6.58 11.64 8.01
N LEU A 83 -6.65 10.87 6.95
CA LEU A 83 -7.89 10.65 6.19
C LEU A 83 -8.73 9.61 6.92
N GLN A 84 -9.91 9.99 7.39
CA GLN A 84 -10.81 9.12 8.14
C GLN A 84 -12.05 8.74 7.32
N PHE A 85 -12.30 7.45 7.22
CA PHE A 85 -13.50 6.83 6.67
C PHE A 85 -14.41 6.41 7.83
N ARG A 86 -15.56 7.06 8.00
CA ARG A 86 -16.46 6.82 9.13
C ARG A 86 -17.49 5.75 8.89
N ARG A 87 -17.79 5.47 7.62
CA ARG A 87 -18.75 4.46 7.19
C ARG A 87 -18.35 3.85 5.86
N LYS A 88 -18.85 2.65 5.62
CA LYS A 88 -18.83 2.03 4.30
C LYS A 88 -19.52 2.97 3.30
N ASN A 89 -18.88 3.18 2.17
CA ASN A 89 -19.38 4.09 1.16
C ASN A 89 -19.25 3.49 -0.25
N THR A 90 -20.00 4.05 -1.19
CA THR A 90 -19.97 3.66 -2.60
C THR A 90 -19.26 4.66 -3.49
N ARG A 91 -18.90 5.84 -2.96
CA ARG A 91 -18.18 6.87 -3.70
C ARG A 91 -16.71 6.45 -3.87
N ALA A 92 -16.17 6.79 -5.02
CA ALA A 92 -14.75 6.61 -5.28
C ALA A 92 -13.94 7.81 -4.75
N VAL A 93 -12.97 7.53 -3.88
CA VAL A 93 -11.96 8.50 -3.42
C VAL A 93 -10.62 7.99 -3.92
N PHE A 94 -9.89 8.79 -4.70
CA PHE A 94 -8.67 8.29 -5.34
C PHE A 94 -7.70 9.39 -5.77
N TYR A 95 -6.44 9.00 -5.98
CA TYR A 95 -5.47 9.76 -6.75
C TYR A 95 -5.26 9.07 -8.11
N LYS A 96 -4.91 9.84 -9.14
CA LYS A 96 -4.52 9.27 -10.44
C LYS A 96 -3.19 8.53 -10.31
N ALA A 97 -3.10 7.34 -10.92
CA ALA A 97 -1.90 6.53 -10.86
C ALA A 97 -0.86 6.90 -11.93
N ASP A 98 -1.28 7.58 -13.02
CA ASP A 98 -0.37 7.98 -14.10
C ASP A 98 0.82 8.79 -13.55
N LYS A 99 2.05 8.38 -13.91
CA LYS A 99 3.34 8.91 -13.41
C LYS A 99 3.57 8.81 -11.90
N ASN A 100 2.55 8.45 -11.11
CA ASN A 100 2.66 8.29 -9.67
C ASN A 100 3.05 6.87 -9.22
N THR A 101 3.10 5.90 -10.15
CA THR A 101 3.36 4.48 -9.83
C THR A 101 4.50 3.83 -10.62
N ALA A 102 5.22 4.55 -11.47
CA ALA A 102 6.21 4.02 -12.42
C ALA A 102 5.68 2.79 -13.18
N PHE A 103 4.42 2.84 -13.57
CA PHE A 103 3.77 1.73 -14.26
C PHE A 103 4.46 1.39 -15.57
N GLU A 104 4.70 0.09 -15.76
CA GLU A 104 5.18 -0.51 -17.00
C GLU A 104 4.39 -1.80 -17.27
N PRO A 105 3.88 -2.03 -18.47
CA PRO A 105 3.09 -3.23 -18.78
C PRO A 105 3.84 -4.55 -18.53
N LYS A 106 5.18 -4.50 -18.66
CA LYS A 106 6.10 -5.63 -18.39
C LYS A 106 7.22 -5.16 -17.47
N ASN A 107 7.60 -6.00 -16.53
CA ASN A 107 8.65 -5.71 -15.53
C ASN A 107 8.32 -4.58 -14.55
N TRP A 108 7.02 -4.32 -14.31
CA TRP A 108 6.63 -3.30 -13.35
C TRP A 108 7.09 -3.65 -11.94
N SER A 109 7.76 -2.70 -11.30
CA SER A 109 8.31 -2.86 -9.96
C SER A 109 8.04 -1.61 -9.14
N GLY A 110 7.83 -1.77 -7.83
CA GLY A 110 7.53 -0.63 -6.96
C GLY A 110 7.28 -1.01 -5.51
N THR A 111 6.92 0.00 -4.73
CA THR A 111 6.50 -0.15 -3.34
C THR A 111 5.32 0.77 -3.06
N ILE A 112 4.32 0.25 -2.37
CA ILE A 112 3.17 0.97 -1.82
C ILE A 112 3.29 0.89 -0.30
N SER A 113 3.34 2.03 0.39
CA SER A 113 3.49 2.12 1.84
C SER A 113 2.45 3.07 2.42
N PHE A 114 1.78 2.69 3.49
CA PHE A 114 0.77 3.51 4.17
C PHE A 114 0.52 3.00 5.59
N TRP A 115 -0.22 3.79 6.37
CA TRP A 115 -0.59 3.44 7.74
C TRP A 115 -2.11 3.31 7.88
N LEU A 116 -2.54 2.33 8.67
CA LEU A 116 -3.94 2.10 9.01
C LEU A 116 -4.14 2.09 10.53
N SER A 117 -5.27 2.66 10.98
CA SER A 117 -5.73 2.54 12.37
C SER A 117 -7.20 2.17 12.40
N LEU A 118 -7.49 0.94 12.86
CA LEU A 118 -8.83 0.38 12.99
C LEU A 118 -8.80 -0.87 13.89
N ASP A 119 -9.96 -1.27 14.38
CA ASP A 119 -10.24 -2.62 14.84
C ASP A 119 -11.09 -3.34 13.78
N PRO A 120 -10.54 -4.33 13.05
CA PRO A 120 -11.27 -4.97 11.96
C PRO A 120 -12.57 -5.66 12.34
N GLU A 121 -12.70 -6.09 13.60
CA GLU A 121 -13.88 -6.83 14.07
C GLU A 121 -15.03 -5.91 14.48
N THR A 122 -14.73 -4.68 14.90
CA THR A 122 -15.72 -3.75 15.43
C THR A 122 -16.01 -2.56 14.52
N ASP A 123 -15.02 -2.12 13.75
CA ASP A 123 -15.14 -0.92 12.93
C ASP A 123 -15.61 -1.22 11.50
N LEU A 124 -15.27 -2.40 10.96
CA LEU A 124 -15.63 -2.75 9.58
C LEU A 124 -17.07 -3.25 9.46
N GLU A 125 -17.77 -2.68 8.49
CA GLU A 125 -19.11 -3.13 8.10
C GLU A 125 -19.09 -4.44 7.29
N PRO A 126 -20.22 -5.16 7.13
CA PRO A 126 -20.28 -6.40 6.36
C PRO A 126 -19.79 -6.25 4.91
N GLY A 127 -19.04 -7.24 4.44
CA GLY A 127 -18.47 -7.31 3.10
C GLY A 127 -16.94 -7.24 3.11
N PHE A 128 -16.32 -7.36 1.95
CA PHE A 128 -14.90 -7.08 1.75
C PHE A 128 -14.64 -5.57 1.92
N CYS A 129 -13.50 -5.22 2.51
CA CYS A 129 -13.13 -3.85 2.84
C CYS A 129 -11.68 -3.62 2.42
N ASP A 130 -11.47 -2.81 1.38
CA ASP A 130 -10.14 -2.60 0.81
C ASP A 130 -9.64 -1.20 1.17
N PRO A 131 -8.65 -1.08 2.05
CA PRO A 131 -8.03 0.21 2.33
C PRO A 131 -7.43 0.87 1.09
N ILE A 132 -6.87 0.06 0.18
CA ILE A 132 -6.33 0.54 -1.10
C ILE A 132 -6.51 -0.49 -2.20
N GLN A 133 -6.85 -0.01 -3.39
CA GLN A 133 -6.79 -0.73 -4.66
C GLN A 133 -6.01 0.12 -5.67
N VAL A 134 -5.09 -0.48 -6.41
CA VAL A 134 -4.36 0.16 -7.50
C VAL A 134 -4.72 -0.56 -8.79
N THR A 135 -5.55 0.06 -9.62
CA THR A 135 -6.10 -0.52 -10.84
C THR A 135 -6.76 0.56 -11.69
N ASP A 136 -7.02 0.28 -12.93
CA ASP A 136 -7.86 1.10 -13.83
C ASP A 136 -9.31 0.60 -13.90
N SER A 137 -9.57 -0.67 -13.51
CA SER A 137 -10.86 -1.33 -13.73
C SER A 137 -11.40 -2.05 -12.48
N ALA A 138 -11.00 -3.28 -12.23
CA ALA A 138 -11.53 -4.14 -11.18
C ALA A 138 -10.42 -4.73 -10.29
N TYR A 139 -10.78 -5.15 -9.07
CA TYR A 139 -9.84 -5.72 -8.10
C TYR A 139 -9.09 -6.96 -8.60
N ASN A 140 -9.63 -7.66 -9.57
CA ASN A 140 -9.07 -8.90 -10.12
C ASN A 140 -8.58 -8.77 -11.56
N ASP A 141 -8.38 -7.52 -12.02
CA ASP A 141 -7.95 -7.22 -13.38
C ASP A 141 -6.89 -6.11 -13.35
N SER A 142 -5.67 -6.46 -13.71
CA SER A 142 -4.52 -5.56 -13.67
C SER A 142 -4.46 -4.75 -12.35
N ALA A 143 -4.48 -5.45 -11.21
CA ALA A 143 -4.72 -4.85 -9.91
C ALA A 143 -3.72 -5.28 -8.83
N ILE A 144 -3.41 -4.35 -7.93
CA ILE A 144 -2.74 -4.58 -6.64
C ILE A 144 -3.69 -4.05 -5.57
N TRP A 145 -4.00 -4.85 -4.56
CA TRP A 145 -4.87 -4.44 -3.47
C TRP A 145 -4.54 -5.14 -2.15
N VAL A 146 -4.96 -4.55 -1.05
CA VAL A 146 -5.09 -5.23 0.23
C VAL A 146 -6.52 -5.11 0.72
N ASP A 147 -7.02 -6.18 1.36
CA ASP A 147 -8.38 -6.20 1.89
C ASP A 147 -8.48 -6.90 3.25
N PHE A 148 -9.62 -6.66 3.91
CA PHE A 148 -10.13 -7.49 5.00
C PHE A 148 -11.27 -8.35 4.45
N THR A 149 -11.21 -9.66 4.75
CA THR A 149 -12.24 -10.61 4.31
C THR A 149 -13.60 -10.34 4.95
N LYS A 150 -14.66 -10.88 4.37
CA LYS A 150 -16.06 -10.59 4.77
C LYS A 150 -16.64 -11.55 5.80
N ASP A 151 -16.28 -12.84 5.73
CA ASP A 151 -17.01 -13.92 6.41
C ASP A 151 -16.23 -14.58 7.56
N GLU A 152 -14.90 -14.47 7.56
CA GLU A 152 -14.03 -15.05 8.60
C GLU A 152 -14.11 -14.26 9.91
N LYS A 153 -13.96 -14.97 11.03
CA LYS A 153 -13.84 -14.39 12.38
C LYS A 153 -12.69 -15.03 13.14
N PRO A 154 -11.61 -14.30 13.41
CA PRO A 154 -11.36 -12.92 12.98
C PRO A 154 -11.22 -12.81 11.45
N ARG A 155 -11.53 -11.64 10.91
CA ARG A 155 -11.31 -11.34 9.47
C ARG A 155 -9.86 -11.60 9.12
N HIS A 156 -9.58 -12.08 7.91
CA HIS A 156 -8.20 -12.16 7.44
C HIS A 156 -7.83 -10.85 6.74
N PHE A 157 -6.56 -10.45 6.84
CA PHE A 157 -5.99 -9.39 6.03
C PHE A 157 -5.24 -10.02 4.85
N ARG A 158 -5.48 -9.54 3.62
CA ARG A 158 -4.91 -10.18 2.43
C ARG A 158 -4.25 -9.19 1.51
N LEU A 159 -3.28 -9.67 0.75
CA LEU A 159 -2.75 -9.02 -0.46
C LEU A 159 -3.18 -9.85 -1.66
N GLY A 160 -3.69 -9.18 -2.69
CA GLY A 160 -3.92 -9.75 -4.02
C GLY A 160 -3.20 -8.94 -5.09
N VAL A 161 -2.56 -9.65 -6.02
CA VAL A 161 -1.87 -9.07 -7.18
C VAL A 161 -2.18 -9.89 -8.40
N PHE A 162 -2.84 -9.28 -9.38
CA PHE A 162 -3.34 -9.95 -10.57
C PHE A 162 -3.05 -9.11 -11.80
N GLY A 163 -2.50 -9.72 -12.83
CA GLY A 163 -2.41 -9.12 -14.16
C GLY A 163 -3.76 -9.15 -14.88
N GLU A 164 -3.74 -9.04 -16.19
CA GLU A 164 -4.92 -9.03 -17.03
C GLU A 164 -5.79 -10.25 -16.81
N ARG A 165 -7.08 -10.02 -16.50
CA ARG A 165 -8.02 -11.07 -16.06
C ARG A 165 -8.24 -12.17 -17.10
N GLU A 166 -8.37 -11.81 -18.37
CA GLU A 166 -8.56 -12.78 -19.46
C GLU A 166 -7.38 -13.76 -19.54
N SER A 167 -6.18 -13.33 -19.15
CA SER A 167 -4.98 -14.16 -19.18
C SER A 167 -4.90 -15.15 -18.02
N TRP A 168 -5.25 -14.75 -16.77
CA TRP A 168 -5.17 -15.65 -15.62
C TRP A 168 -6.47 -16.43 -15.36
N ASN A 169 -7.61 -15.96 -15.86
CA ASN A 169 -8.93 -16.58 -15.69
C ASN A 169 -9.73 -16.65 -17.02
N PRO A 170 -9.19 -17.29 -18.07
CA PRO A 170 -9.83 -17.36 -19.39
C PRO A 170 -11.18 -18.09 -19.36
N THR A 171 -11.39 -18.98 -18.40
CA THR A 171 -12.63 -19.75 -18.22
C THR A 171 -13.69 -19.00 -17.43
N LYS A 172 -13.40 -17.79 -16.93
CA LYS A 172 -14.30 -16.96 -16.11
C LYS A 172 -14.83 -17.70 -14.88
N MET A 173 -13.99 -18.57 -14.30
CA MET A 173 -14.31 -19.26 -13.04
C MET A 173 -14.54 -18.24 -11.92
N PRO A 174 -15.50 -18.46 -11.00
CA PRO A 174 -15.63 -17.65 -9.79
C PRO A 174 -14.32 -17.58 -9.01
N ASP A 175 -13.90 -16.39 -8.57
CA ASP A 175 -12.59 -16.18 -7.97
C ASP A 175 -12.37 -17.03 -6.71
N ASP A 176 -13.41 -17.19 -5.88
CA ASP A 176 -13.39 -18.02 -4.66
C ASP A 176 -13.23 -19.53 -4.95
N LYS A 177 -13.37 -19.96 -6.19
CA LYS A 177 -13.21 -21.34 -6.66
C LYS A 177 -12.00 -21.52 -7.59
N ASN A 178 -11.37 -20.41 -7.98
CA ASN A 178 -10.26 -20.44 -8.92
C ASN A 178 -8.93 -20.69 -8.19
N PRO A 179 -8.23 -21.83 -8.42
CA PRO A 179 -6.96 -22.10 -7.77
C PRO A 179 -5.87 -21.04 -8.06
N VAL A 180 -5.89 -20.43 -9.25
CA VAL A 180 -4.95 -19.37 -9.61
C VAL A 180 -5.17 -18.15 -8.71
N PHE A 181 -6.43 -17.75 -8.52
CA PHE A 181 -6.77 -16.64 -7.60
C PHE A 181 -6.33 -16.96 -6.18
N LEU A 182 -6.75 -18.11 -5.65
CA LEU A 182 -6.49 -18.49 -4.26
C LEU A 182 -5.00 -18.63 -3.95
N ASN A 183 -4.21 -19.19 -4.87
CA ASN A 183 -2.76 -19.40 -4.69
C ASN A 183 -1.94 -18.11 -4.79
N ARG A 184 -2.52 -17.02 -5.31
CA ARG A 184 -1.85 -15.70 -5.39
C ARG A 184 -2.14 -14.79 -4.22
N LEU A 185 -3.00 -15.20 -3.30
CA LEU A 185 -3.28 -14.40 -2.12
C LEU A 185 -2.21 -14.61 -1.06
N VAL A 186 -1.66 -13.52 -0.52
CA VAL A 186 -0.99 -13.57 0.78
C VAL A 186 -2.06 -13.37 1.85
N VAL A 187 -2.27 -14.38 2.70
CA VAL A 187 -3.35 -14.38 3.70
C VAL A 187 -2.77 -14.30 5.11
N VAL A 188 -3.06 -13.20 5.81
CA VAL A 188 -2.62 -12.95 7.19
C VAL A 188 -3.80 -13.17 8.14
N LYS A 189 -3.75 -14.25 8.92
CA LYS A 189 -4.80 -14.61 9.90
C LYS A 189 -4.58 -13.97 11.27
N LYS A 190 -3.33 -13.64 11.61
CA LYS A 190 -2.95 -12.96 12.83
C LYS A 190 -2.23 -11.68 12.49
N TYR A 191 -2.83 -10.56 12.77
CA TYR A 191 -2.35 -9.23 12.40
C TYR A 191 -2.30 -8.29 13.63
N PRO A 192 -1.54 -7.17 13.52
CA PRO A 192 -1.38 -6.23 14.64
C PRO A 192 -2.47 -5.16 14.74
N PHE A 193 -3.47 -5.16 13.85
CA PHE A 193 -4.54 -4.15 13.87
C PHE A 193 -5.33 -4.19 15.15
N ALA A 194 -5.52 -3.04 15.78
CA ALA A 194 -6.34 -2.85 16.95
C ALA A 194 -6.77 -1.38 17.07
N LYS A 195 -7.87 -1.14 17.76
CA LYS A 195 -8.39 0.21 18.01
C LYS A 195 -7.33 1.14 18.59
N GLY A 196 -7.15 2.31 17.99
CA GLY A 196 -6.19 3.33 18.43
C GLY A 196 -4.72 2.97 18.20
N LYS A 197 -4.43 1.89 17.47
CA LYS A 197 -3.06 1.52 17.08
C LYS A 197 -2.86 1.73 15.58
N TRP A 198 -1.77 2.40 15.24
CA TRP A 198 -1.33 2.53 13.87
C TRP A 198 -0.52 1.30 13.46
N THR A 199 -0.86 0.72 12.32
CA THR A 199 -0.15 -0.40 11.70
C THR A 199 0.42 0.05 10.36
N HIS A 200 1.72 -0.09 10.19
CA HIS A 200 2.39 0.14 8.92
C HIS A 200 2.14 -1.02 7.96
N VAL A 201 1.60 -0.73 6.79
CA VAL A 201 1.35 -1.70 5.72
C VAL A 201 2.24 -1.35 4.54
N VAL A 202 3.01 -2.32 4.07
CA VAL A 202 3.85 -2.15 2.88
C VAL A 202 3.67 -3.32 1.94
N VAL A 203 3.47 -3.01 0.66
CA VAL A 203 3.48 -3.96 -0.44
C VAL A 203 4.65 -3.62 -1.35
N THR A 204 5.61 -4.53 -1.47
CA THR A 204 6.64 -4.44 -2.52
C THR A 204 6.26 -5.36 -3.67
N HIS A 205 6.51 -4.94 -4.89
CA HIS A 205 6.34 -5.79 -6.06
C HIS A 205 7.52 -5.67 -7.00
N SER A 206 7.84 -6.75 -7.70
CA SER A 206 8.99 -6.84 -8.59
C SER A 206 8.61 -7.58 -9.86
N ASN A 207 9.06 -7.05 -11.01
CA ASN A 207 8.99 -7.71 -12.30
C ASN A 207 7.58 -8.23 -12.67
N LEU A 208 6.52 -7.53 -12.27
CA LEU A 208 5.16 -7.90 -12.64
C LEU A 208 5.02 -7.90 -14.18
N GLY A 209 4.32 -8.88 -14.72
CA GLY A 209 4.16 -9.03 -16.17
C GLY A 209 5.33 -9.69 -16.90
N SER A 210 6.38 -10.15 -16.21
CA SER A 210 7.58 -10.76 -16.81
C SER A 210 7.59 -12.29 -16.81
N GLY A 211 6.58 -12.95 -16.25
CA GLY A 211 6.60 -14.39 -15.95
C GLY A 211 7.33 -14.75 -14.66
N LYS A 212 7.97 -13.80 -13.99
CA LYS A 212 8.71 -13.95 -12.73
C LYS A 212 8.28 -12.94 -11.68
N GLY A 213 7.10 -12.35 -11.86
CA GLY A 213 6.58 -11.33 -10.96
C GLY A 213 6.40 -11.87 -9.54
N THR A 214 6.74 -11.04 -8.56
CA THR A 214 6.53 -11.31 -7.14
C THR A 214 5.92 -10.10 -6.46
N ALA A 215 5.17 -10.34 -5.38
CA ALA A 215 4.67 -9.28 -4.51
C ALA A 215 4.71 -9.74 -3.05
N THR A 216 5.26 -8.90 -2.19
CA THR A 216 5.46 -9.22 -0.76
C THR A 216 4.70 -8.25 0.12
N LEU A 217 3.98 -8.78 1.11
CA LEU A 217 3.28 -8.00 2.14
C LEU A 217 4.13 -7.92 3.41
N TYR A 218 4.24 -6.71 3.97
CA TYR A 218 4.85 -6.44 5.27
C TYR A 218 3.85 -5.73 6.17
N LEU A 219 3.85 -6.10 7.46
CA LEU A 219 3.15 -5.38 8.52
C LEU A 219 4.17 -4.99 9.60
N ASN A 220 4.24 -3.71 9.95
CA ASN A 220 5.20 -3.15 10.91
C ASN A 220 6.65 -3.62 10.63
N GLY A 221 7.07 -3.57 9.34
CA GLY A 221 8.41 -3.95 8.90
C GLY A 221 8.67 -5.46 8.84
N GLU A 222 7.73 -6.32 9.22
CA GLU A 222 7.87 -7.76 9.21
C GLU A 222 7.16 -8.40 8.02
N LYS A 223 7.89 -9.24 7.26
CA LYS A 223 7.35 -9.98 6.10
C LYS A 223 6.24 -10.93 6.54
N GLN A 224 5.07 -10.82 5.92
CA GLN A 224 3.92 -11.67 6.19
C GLN A 224 3.79 -12.82 5.18
N GLY A 225 4.22 -12.60 3.95
CA GLY A 225 4.17 -13.59 2.87
C GLY A 225 4.49 -12.97 1.52
N GLU A 226 4.53 -13.82 0.52
CA GLU A 226 4.86 -13.45 -0.86
C GLU A 226 3.98 -14.22 -1.84
N ALA A 227 3.40 -13.52 -2.79
CA ALA A 227 2.82 -14.08 -4.01
C ALA A 227 3.89 -14.09 -5.10
N SER A 228 3.96 -15.17 -5.87
CA SER A 228 4.97 -15.36 -6.92
C SER A 228 4.34 -15.86 -8.22
N MET A 229 5.14 -15.94 -9.28
CA MET A 229 4.72 -16.42 -10.60
C MET A 229 3.59 -15.57 -11.22
N ILE A 230 3.62 -14.25 -10.95
CA ILE A 230 2.67 -13.30 -11.53
C ILE A 230 3.20 -12.94 -12.93
N GLY A 231 2.76 -13.70 -13.92
CA GLY A 231 3.34 -13.67 -15.27
C GLY A 231 2.57 -12.85 -16.29
N GLU A 232 1.30 -12.59 -16.02
CA GLU A 232 0.43 -11.85 -16.93
C GLU A 232 0.81 -10.39 -17.01
N ALA A 233 0.68 -9.79 -18.20
CA ALA A 233 0.84 -8.35 -18.37
C ALA A 233 -0.21 -7.60 -17.54
N PHE A 234 0.11 -6.35 -17.23
CA PHE A 234 -0.84 -5.38 -16.68
C PHE A 234 -1.25 -4.45 -17.83
N SER A 235 -2.53 -4.34 -18.09
CA SER A 235 -3.09 -3.62 -19.24
C SER A 235 -3.90 -2.41 -18.77
N TRP A 236 -3.23 -1.42 -18.19
CA TRP A 236 -3.93 -0.20 -17.73
C TRP A 236 -4.23 0.76 -18.86
N ASP A 237 -5.43 1.34 -18.80
CA ASP A 237 -5.69 2.66 -19.39
C ASP A 237 -5.14 3.74 -18.42
N PRO A 238 -4.07 4.46 -18.77
CA PRO A 238 -3.48 5.46 -17.88
C PRO A 238 -4.46 6.57 -17.48
N ALA A 239 -5.48 6.84 -18.29
CA ALA A 239 -6.51 7.84 -17.98
C ALA A 239 -7.44 7.39 -16.85
N LEU A 240 -7.60 6.07 -16.64
CA LEU A 240 -8.47 5.46 -15.63
C LEU A 240 -7.70 4.89 -14.44
N ALA A 241 -6.38 4.66 -14.59
CA ALA A 241 -5.57 4.07 -13.54
C ALA A 241 -5.54 4.96 -12.28
N ALA A 242 -5.85 4.35 -11.15
CA ALA A 242 -6.07 5.06 -9.89
C ALA A 242 -5.50 4.34 -8.66
N LEU A 243 -5.07 5.13 -7.70
CA LEU A 243 -4.83 4.74 -6.32
C LEU A 243 -6.15 4.96 -5.57
N ARG A 244 -7.03 3.97 -5.56
CA ARG A 244 -8.36 4.03 -4.91
C ARG A 244 -8.20 3.82 -3.42
N LEU A 245 -8.78 4.71 -2.62
CA LEU A 245 -8.69 4.67 -1.16
C LEU A 245 -10.06 4.33 -0.55
N GLY A 246 -10.06 3.45 0.43
CA GLY A 246 -11.21 3.21 1.29
C GLY A 246 -12.41 2.56 0.62
N VAL A 247 -12.21 1.59 -0.28
CA VAL A 247 -13.31 0.84 -0.90
C VAL A 247 -14.03 0.01 0.16
N ASN A 248 -15.24 0.43 0.54
CA ASN A 248 -15.99 -0.16 1.66
C ASN A 248 -15.25 -0.18 3.01
N TYR A 249 -14.15 0.52 3.15
CA TYR A 249 -13.31 0.54 4.34
C TYR A 249 -13.84 1.55 5.37
N VAL A 250 -13.67 1.21 6.65
CA VAL A 250 -13.92 2.09 7.80
C VAL A 250 -12.66 2.09 8.67
N GLY A 251 -12.18 3.27 9.03
CA GLY A 251 -10.94 3.44 9.79
C GLY A 251 -10.17 4.68 9.34
N SER A 252 -9.00 4.86 9.91
CA SER A 252 -8.08 5.95 9.54
C SER A 252 -6.99 5.44 8.61
N PHE A 253 -6.60 6.28 7.65
CA PHE A 253 -5.59 6.04 6.64
C PHE A 253 -4.62 7.22 6.64
N ASP A 254 -3.29 6.94 6.58
CA ASP A 254 -2.29 7.99 6.69
C ASP A 254 -1.00 7.65 5.94
N GLU A 255 -0.19 8.68 5.64
CA GLU A 255 1.18 8.57 5.13
C GLU A 255 1.32 7.68 3.89
N LEU A 256 0.45 7.86 2.87
CA LEU A 256 0.56 7.12 1.61
C LEU A 256 1.82 7.53 0.85
N LYS A 257 2.71 6.57 0.63
CA LYS A 257 3.93 6.74 -0.17
C LYS A 257 4.02 5.67 -1.25
N ILE A 258 4.40 6.09 -2.46
CA ILE A 258 4.68 5.19 -3.59
C ILE A 258 6.13 5.38 -4.02
N PHE A 259 6.83 4.28 -4.22
CA PHE A 259 8.22 4.27 -4.69
C PHE A 259 8.34 3.51 -6.01
N GLY A 260 9.19 3.97 -6.90
CA GLY A 260 9.42 3.39 -8.23
C GLY A 260 10.30 2.14 -8.24
N ARG A 261 10.60 1.56 -7.08
CA ARG A 261 11.32 0.29 -6.94
C ARG A 261 10.86 -0.47 -5.69
N PRO A 262 11.13 -1.78 -5.61
CA PRO A 262 10.96 -2.50 -4.36
C PRO A 262 11.94 -1.95 -3.31
N LEU A 263 11.41 -1.63 -2.12
CA LEU A 263 12.24 -1.32 -0.96
C LEU A 263 12.72 -2.61 -0.29
N THR A 264 13.92 -2.58 0.24
CA THR A 264 14.44 -3.63 1.12
C THR A 264 13.74 -3.59 2.47
N GLN A 265 13.76 -4.70 3.21
CA GLN A 265 13.17 -4.74 4.56
C GLN A 265 13.82 -3.72 5.51
N ALA A 266 15.11 -3.44 5.35
CA ALA A 266 15.80 -2.40 6.13
C ALA A 266 15.20 -1.01 5.85
N GLU A 267 15.04 -0.64 4.57
CA GLU A 267 14.41 0.62 4.17
C GLU A 267 12.95 0.72 4.63
N ILE A 268 12.19 -0.40 4.60
CA ILE A 268 10.81 -0.45 5.11
C ILE A 268 10.77 -0.14 6.62
N ARG A 269 11.72 -0.66 7.39
CA ARG A 269 11.81 -0.37 8.83
C ARG A 269 12.16 1.10 9.11
N GLU A 270 12.93 1.75 8.24
CA GLU A 270 13.24 3.18 8.36
C GLU A 270 12.04 4.10 8.06
N LEU A 271 10.98 3.59 7.42
CA LEU A 271 9.74 4.33 7.19
C LEU A 271 8.80 4.36 8.41
N GLN A 272 9.11 3.65 9.49
CA GLN A 272 8.30 3.57 10.71
C GLN A 272 8.58 4.73 11.67
#